data_93d64badc86c57224657d28e9948c25a
#
_entry.id   93d64badc86c57224657d28e9948c25a
#
_cell.length_a   1.000
_cell.length_b   1.000
_cell.length_c   1.000
_cell.angle_alpha   90.00
_cell.angle_beta   90.00
_cell.angle_gamma   90.00
#
_symmetry.space_group_name_H-M   'P 1'
#
loop_
_entity.id
_entity.type
_entity.pdbx_description
1 polymer ?
#
loop_
_entity_poly.entity_id
_entity_poly.type
_entity_poly.pdbx_seq_one_letter_code
_entity_poly.pdbx_strand_id
1 'polypeptide(L)'
;MPRPHRLRAPFRALVATACTAVLGAGLLAGAGTATADQNAAPKAAEAQAGSRVVGYFTEWGVYGRNYHVKNVETSGSANKLTHINYAFGNVQGGKCTMGDAYAATDKAYSADQSVDGVADTWDQPLRGNFNQLRKLKKKHPNLKVLWSFGGWTWSGGFTEAAKNPQAFAQSCYDLVENSKWADVFDGIDIDWEYPNACGLSCDTSGRAAYKNLMSAVRAKFGSNNLVTAAIPADASSGGKIDAADYAGAAQYVDWYNPMTYDFFGAWDAKGPTAPHSPLSSYTGIPKAEYHSQATIAKLKGLGIPSDKLLLGIGFYGRGWTGVTQKAPGGTATGPAQGTYEQGIDDYKVLKTKCPANGTVGGTAYAHCGTNWWSYDTPATIAGKMNYKNQQGLGGTFFWELSGDTTNGELIKAIN
;
A
#
# COMPACT_ATOMS: atom_id res chain seq x y z
N MET A 1 24.59 -6.65 -55.16
CA MET A 1 24.29 -5.96 -56.44
C MET A 1 23.02 -6.59 -57.03
N PRO A 2 22.06 -5.83 -57.63
CA PRO A 2 21.93 -4.39 -57.68
C PRO A 2 20.61 -3.85 -57.09
N ARG A 3 20.60 -2.60 -56.67
CA ARG A 3 19.49 -1.65 -56.72
C ARG A 3 19.38 -1.11 -58.18
N PRO A 4 18.44 -0.22 -58.58
CA PRO A 4 17.36 0.53 -57.91
C PRO A 4 16.08 0.69 -58.78
N HIS A 5 15.01 1.41 -58.26
CA HIS A 5 14.42 2.56 -58.99
C HIS A 5 13.41 3.33 -58.10
N ARG A 6 13.66 4.64 -58.02
CA ARG A 6 12.76 5.70 -57.53
C ARG A 6 11.78 6.07 -58.67
N LEU A 7 10.57 6.51 -58.30
CA LEU A 7 9.89 7.57 -59.05
C LEU A 7 8.99 8.43 -58.11
N ARG A 8 8.95 9.68 -58.47
CA ARG A 8 8.55 10.88 -57.73
C ARG A 8 7.05 11.17 -57.77
N ALA A 9 6.64 12.05 -56.82
CA ALA A 9 5.36 12.76 -56.75
C ALA A 9 5.08 13.71 -57.93
N PRO A 10 3.85 14.29 -58.06
CA PRO A 10 3.83 15.72 -57.84
C PRO A 10 2.63 16.33 -57.05
N PHE A 11 2.94 17.50 -56.56
CA PHE A 11 2.15 18.57 -55.98
C PHE A 11 0.97 19.07 -56.83
N ARG A 12 -0.07 19.64 -56.21
CA ARG A 12 -0.85 20.85 -56.53
C ARG A 12 -1.87 21.10 -55.45
N ALA A 13 -1.83 22.09 -54.62
CA ALA A 13 -1.96 23.57 -54.70
C ALA A 13 -3.43 24.09 -54.80
N LEU A 14 -3.79 24.77 -53.71
CA LEU A 14 -4.69 25.92 -53.49
C LEU A 14 -5.99 26.06 -54.28
N VAL A 15 -7.10 26.42 -53.57
CA VAL A 15 -7.83 27.70 -53.79
C VAL A 15 -8.64 28.07 -52.54
N ALA A 16 -8.44 29.31 -52.08
CA ALA A 16 -9.25 30.02 -51.08
C ALA A 16 -10.35 30.79 -51.80
N THR A 17 -11.53 30.91 -51.22
CA THR A 17 -12.51 31.91 -51.65
C THR A 17 -13.25 32.46 -50.41
N ALA A 18 -13.09 33.74 -50.18
CA ALA A 18 -13.88 34.56 -49.27
C ALA A 18 -15.01 35.26 -50.07
N CYS A 19 -16.15 35.49 -49.45
CA CYS A 19 -17.13 36.55 -49.78
C CYS A 19 -18.19 36.61 -48.67
N THR A 20 -18.19 37.62 -47.92
CA THR A 20 -18.83 38.97 -47.88
C THR A 20 -20.23 39.01 -47.26
N ALA A 21 -20.33 39.95 -46.33
CA ALA A 21 -21.43 40.34 -45.47
C ALA A 21 -22.66 40.93 -46.21
N VAL A 22 -23.82 40.81 -45.56
CA VAL A 22 -24.96 41.76 -45.74
C VAL A 22 -25.51 42.12 -44.37
N LEU A 23 -25.55 43.43 -44.13
CA LEU A 23 -26.18 44.12 -43.02
C LEU A 23 -27.72 44.13 -43.18
N GLY A 24 -28.43 43.97 -42.05
CA GLY A 24 -29.84 44.28 -41.91
C GLY A 24 -30.14 44.79 -40.52
N ALA A 25 -30.37 46.07 -40.38
CA ALA A 25 -30.69 46.76 -39.13
C ALA A 25 -32.16 46.58 -38.74
N GLY A 26 -32.40 46.42 -37.44
CA GLY A 26 -33.73 46.49 -36.84
C GLY A 26 -33.61 46.77 -35.34
N LEU A 27 -33.80 48.03 -34.98
CA LEU A 27 -33.91 48.49 -33.57
C LEU A 27 -35.21 47.98 -32.97
N LEU A 28 -35.12 47.58 -31.68
CA LEU A 28 -36.04 48.06 -30.63
C LEU A 28 -35.48 47.71 -29.24
N ALA A 29 -35.51 48.72 -28.42
CA ALA A 29 -34.95 48.76 -27.07
C ALA A 29 -35.72 47.89 -26.09
N GLY A 30 -34.99 47.21 -25.21
CA GLY A 30 -35.49 46.62 -23.98
C GLY A 30 -34.31 46.57 -22.99
N ALA A 31 -34.20 47.62 -22.15
CA ALA A 31 -33.25 47.64 -21.07
C ALA A 31 -33.67 46.60 -19.99
N GLY A 32 -33.05 45.44 -20.01
CA GLY A 32 -33.06 44.49 -18.93
C GLY A 32 -31.68 44.51 -18.26
N THR A 33 -31.61 45.08 -17.09
CA THR A 33 -30.43 45.01 -16.22
C THR A 33 -30.17 43.55 -15.85
N ALA A 34 -29.17 42.95 -16.43
CA ALA A 34 -28.63 41.69 -15.97
C ALA A 34 -27.85 41.98 -14.66
N THR A 35 -28.52 41.78 -13.56
CA THR A 35 -27.81 41.63 -12.26
C THR A 35 -27.02 40.34 -12.34
N ALA A 36 -25.72 40.45 -12.43
CA ALA A 36 -24.81 39.33 -12.20
C ALA A 36 -25.04 38.82 -10.79
N ASP A 37 -25.59 37.60 -10.69
CA ASP A 37 -25.77 36.90 -9.43
C ASP A 37 -24.39 36.49 -8.91
N GLN A 38 -23.78 37.37 -8.08
CA GLN A 38 -22.47 37.16 -7.44
C GLN A 38 -22.58 36.28 -6.19
N ASN A 39 -23.60 35.44 -6.07
CA ASN A 39 -23.79 34.49 -4.98
C ASN A 39 -23.81 33.04 -5.45
N ALA A 40 -22.91 32.64 -6.35
CA ALA A 40 -22.52 31.26 -6.40
C ALA A 40 -21.60 31.00 -5.21
N ALA A 41 -22.18 30.60 -4.07
CA ALA A 41 -21.45 30.02 -2.98
C ALA A 41 -20.53 28.92 -3.56
N PRO A 42 -19.24 28.85 -3.17
CA PRO A 42 -18.39 27.77 -3.60
C PRO A 42 -19.11 26.48 -3.21
N LYS A 43 -19.32 25.56 -4.19
CA LYS A 43 -19.79 24.22 -3.91
C LYS A 43 -18.95 23.69 -2.78
N ALA A 44 -19.56 23.48 -1.61
CA ALA A 44 -18.90 22.83 -0.50
C ALA A 44 -18.25 21.56 -1.10
N ALA A 45 -16.94 21.43 -0.94
CA ALA A 45 -16.26 20.21 -1.29
C ALA A 45 -17.03 19.10 -0.61
N GLU A 46 -17.56 18.15 -1.38
CA GLU A 46 -18.20 16.96 -0.84
C GLU A 46 -17.28 16.43 0.24
N ALA A 47 -17.80 16.26 1.45
CA ALA A 47 -17.06 15.79 2.59
C ALA A 47 -16.35 14.51 2.11
N GLN A 48 -15.04 14.55 1.98
CA GLN A 48 -14.22 13.45 1.53
C GLN A 48 -14.53 12.28 2.45
N ALA A 49 -15.12 11.21 1.92
CA ALA A 49 -15.40 9.99 2.68
C ALA A 49 -14.14 9.68 3.49
N GLY A 50 -14.27 9.56 4.83
CA GLY A 50 -13.16 9.66 5.76
C GLY A 50 -11.92 8.90 5.29
N SER A 51 -10.79 9.57 5.26
CA SER A 51 -9.52 9.04 4.76
C SER A 51 -9.20 7.71 5.46
N ARG A 52 -8.97 6.64 4.70
CA ARG A 52 -8.65 5.32 5.26
C ARG A 52 -7.27 5.35 5.92
N VAL A 53 -7.18 4.72 7.08
CA VAL A 53 -5.92 4.45 7.79
C VAL A 53 -5.87 2.95 8.03
N VAL A 54 -5.02 2.25 7.28
CA VAL A 54 -4.93 0.80 7.28
C VAL A 54 -3.59 0.36 7.86
N GLY A 55 -3.61 -0.41 8.95
CA GLY A 55 -2.39 -0.96 9.56
C GLY A 55 -2.31 -2.46 9.37
N TYR A 56 -1.14 -2.97 8.96
CA TYR A 56 -0.89 -4.41 8.98
C TYR A 56 -0.55 -4.86 10.40
N PHE A 57 -1.23 -5.92 10.85
CA PHE A 57 -0.94 -6.64 12.09
C PHE A 57 -0.34 -8.00 11.74
N THR A 58 0.90 -8.24 12.15
CA THR A 58 1.61 -9.50 11.87
C THR A 58 1.26 -10.55 12.92
N GLU A 59 0.74 -11.71 12.50
CA GLU A 59 0.33 -12.77 13.43
C GLU A 59 1.48 -13.31 14.27
N TRP A 60 2.69 -13.33 13.70
CA TRP A 60 3.91 -13.78 14.40
C TRP A 60 4.48 -12.74 15.36
N GLY A 61 3.93 -11.54 15.41
CA GLY A 61 4.31 -10.50 16.37
C GLY A 61 4.14 -10.94 17.82
N VAL A 62 3.27 -11.89 18.08
CA VAL A 62 3.02 -12.47 19.44
C VAL A 62 4.20 -13.26 19.99
N TYR A 63 5.18 -13.62 19.18
CA TYR A 63 6.39 -14.35 19.60
C TYR A 63 7.53 -13.40 19.98
N GLY A 64 8.62 -13.37 19.21
CA GLY A 64 9.83 -12.62 19.52
C GLY A 64 9.63 -11.11 19.69
N ARG A 65 8.60 -10.51 19.06
CA ARG A 65 8.26 -9.10 19.24
C ARG A 65 7.42 -8.82 20.49
N ASN A 66 6.78 -9.85 21.06
CA ASN A 66 5.82 -9.73 22.16
C ASN A 66 4.77 -8.63 21.91
N TYR A 67 4.32 -8.54 20.66
CA TYR A 67 3.32 -7.57 20.21
C TYR A 67 1.97 -8.26 20.00
N HIS A 68 1.01 -7.91 20.82
CA HIS A 68 -0.32 -8.49 20.87
C HIS A 68 -1.37 -7.51 20.34
N VAL A 69 -2.56 -7.98 19.99
CA VAL A 69 -3.68 -7.12 19.60
C VAL A 69 -3.97 -6.06 20.69
N LYS A 70 -3.76 -6.38 21.95
CA LYS A 70 -3.83 -5.43 23.07
C LYS A 70 -2.92 -4.20 22.88
N ASN A 71 -1.75 -4.37 22.25
CA ASN A 71 -0.83 -3.25 22.01
C ASN A 71 -1.42 -2.21 21.03
N VAL A 72 -2.30 -2.64 20.12
CA VAL A 72 -3.05 -1.73 19.22
C VAL A 72 -3.98 -0.82 20.02
N GLU A 73 -4.60 -1.36 21.08
CA GLU A 73 -5.44 -0.60 22.01
C GLU A 73 -4.60 0.33 22.88
N THR A 74 -3.59 -0.22 23.57
CA THR A 74 -2.83 0.52 24.60
C THR A 74 -1.93 1.60 24.04
N SER A 75 -1.49 1.49 22.77
CA SER A 75 -0.75 2.55 22.07
C SER A 75 -1.65 3.71 21.63
N GLY A 76 -2.97 3.52 21.66
CA GLY A 76 -3.95 4.44 21.10
C GLY A 76 -4.09 4.33 19.58
N SER A 77 -3.44 3.34 18.94
CA SER A 77 -3.53 3.14 17.49
C SER A 77 -4.95 2.79 17.04
N ALA A 78 -5.70 2.04 17.85
CA ALA A 78 -7.08 1.66 17.54
C ALA A 78 -7.99 2.88 17.29
N ASN A 79 -7.74 4.03 17.94
CA ASN A 79 -8.50 5.26 17.75
C ASN A 79 -8.19 6.00 16.43
N LYS A 80 -7.11 5.61 15.76
CA LYS A 80 -6.66 6.21 14.49
C LYS A 80 -6.93 5.31 13.29
N LEU A 81 -6.93 3.99 13.51
CA LEU A 81 -7.18 3.01 12.49
C LEU A 81 -8.64 3.00 12.03
N THR A 82 -8.83 2.92 10.72
CA THR A 82 -10.13 2.54 10.12
C THR A 82 -10.16 1.05 9.81
N HIS A 83 -9.00 0.47 9.47
CA HIS A 83 -8.87 -0.94 9.09
C HIS A 83 -7.59 -1.55 9.65
N ILE A 84 -7.66 -2.84 9.91
CA ILE A 84 -6.50 -3.70 10.17
C ILE A 84 -6.47 -4.78 9.08
N ASN A 85 -5.31 -4.95 8.44
CA ASN A 85 -5.02 -6.12 7.63
C ASN A 85 -4.27 -7.13 8.51
N TYR A 86 -4.91 -8.27 8.82
CA TYR A 86 -4.30 -9.36 9.55
C TYR A 86 -3.39 -10.17 8.64
N ALA A 87 -2.11 -10.14 8.87
CA ALA A 87 -1.08 -10.73 8.04
C ALA A 87 -0.41 -11.93 8.73
N PHE A 88 -0.38 -13.12 8.12
CA PHE A 88 -0.97 -13.48 6.85
C PHE A 88 -1.68 -14.84 6.92
N GLY A 89 -2.68 -15.01 6.08
CA GLY A 89 -3.05 -16.34 5.61
C GLY A 89 -2.10 -16.78 4.50
N ASN A 90 -1.91 -18.08 4.32
CA ASN A 90 -1.04 -18.64 3.29
C ASN A 90 -1.83 -19.01 2.02
N VAL A 91 -1.13 -19.13 0.90
CA VAL A 91 -1.67 -19.65 -0.36
C VAL A 91 -0.89 -20.91 -0.72
N GLN A 92 -1.53 -22.06 -0.61
CA GLN A 92 -0.93 -23.38 -0.84
C GLN A 92 -1.78 -24.21 -1.79
N GLY A 93 -1.16 -24.80 -2.81
CA GLY A 93 -1.87 -25.61 -3.79
C GLY A 93 -3.02 -24.86 -4.46
N GLY A 94 -2.85 -23.57 -4.70
CA GLY A 94 -3.87 -22.70 -5.30
C GLY A 94 -5.07 -22.38 -4.42
N LYS A 95 -4.96 -22.53 -3.10
CA LYS A 95 -6.02 -22.30 -2.12
C LYS A 95 -5.54 -21.39 -0.98
N CYS A 96 -6.47 -20.61 -0.42
CA CYS A 96 -6.26 -19.94 0.86
C CYS A 96 -6.19 -20.97 1.98
N THR A 97 -5.21 -20.86 2.84
CA THR A 97 -5.04 -21.69 4.05
C THR A 97 -4.68 -20.80 5.23
N MET A 98 -4.93 -21.29 6.43
CA MET A 98 -4.50 -20.62 7.65
C MET A 98 -2.98 -20.58 7.70
N GLY A 99 -2.41 -19.47 8.15
CA GLY A 99 -0.98 -19.33 8.39
C GLY A 99 -0.56 -20.07 9.66
N ASP A 100 -0.47 -19.37 10.75
CA ASP A 100 -0.18 -19.93 12.07
C ASP A 100 -1.48 -20.14 12.87
N ALA A 101 -2.01 -21.36 12.82
CA ALA A 101 -3.25 -21.71 13.51
C ALA A 101 -3.17 -21.50 15.04
N TYR A 102 -2.00 -21.73 15.64
CA TYR A 102 -1.81 -21.50 17.07
C TYR A 102 -1.95 -20.01 17.42
N ALA A 103 -1.23 -19.13 16.74
CA ALA A 103 -1.35 -17.69 16.96
C ALA A 103 -2.74 -17.17 16.61
N ALA A 104 -3.33 -17.67 15.51
CA ALA A 104 -4.62 -17.20 15.01
C ALA A 104 -5.80 -17.59 15.92
N THR A 105 -5.89 -18.86 16.34
CA THR A 105 -7.12 -19.40 16.97
C THR A 105 -6.93 -20.11 18.30
N ASP A 106 -5.71 -20.56 18.65
CA ASP A 106 -5.52 -21.51 19.75
C ASP A 106 -4.80 -20.93 20.97
N LYS A 107 -3.93 -19.94 20.77
CA LYS A 107 -3.18 -19.29 21.85
C LYS A 107 -4.13 -18.74 22.91
N ALA A 108 -4.06 -19.27 24.14
CA ALA A 108 -4.77 -18.70 25.28
C ALA A 108 -4.06 -17.42 25.75
N TYR A 109 -4.79 -16.33 25.83
CA TYR A 109 -4.29 -15.04 26.29
C TYR A 109 -4.53 -14.88 27.80
N SER A 110 -3.51 -14.49 28.54
CA SER A 110 -3.64 -14.06 29.93
C SER A 110 -4.33 -12.69 30.02
N ALA A 111 -4.81 -12.32 31.18
CA ALA A 111 -5.52 -11.06 31.39
C ALA A 111 -4.67 -9.83 31.02
N ASP A 112 -3.38 -9.86 31.30
CA ASP A 112 -2.44 -8.78 30.98
C ASP A 112 -2.14 -8.66 29.49
N GLN A 113 -2.35 -9.72 28.69
CA GLN A 113 -2.18 -9.73 27.24
C GLN A 113 -3.51 -9.58 26.47
N SER A 114 -4.65 -9.68 27.16
CA SER A 114 -5.97 -9.59 26.54
C SER A 114 -6.43 -8.14 26.39
N VAL A 115 -7.10 -7.83 25.27
CA VAL A 115 -7.63 -6.49 24.92
C VAL A 115 -8.56 -5.94 26.00
N ASP A 116 -9.40 -6.79 26.60
CA ASP A 116 -10.39 -6.39 27.62
C ASP A 116 -9.93 -6.67 29.07
N GLY A 117 -8.71 -7.18 29.23
CA GLY A 117 -8.19 -7.52 30.55
C GLY A 117 -8.73 -8.83 31.13
N VAL A 118 -9.48 -9.62 30.34
CA VAL A 118 -10.04 -10.93 30.77
C VAL A 118 -9.25 -12.03 30.10
N ALA A 119 -8.74 -12.97 30.92
CA ALA A 119 -8.01 -14.14 30.42
C ALA A 119 -8.93 -15.08 29.63
N ASP A 120 -8.36 -15.73 28.63
CA ASP A 120 -9.05 -16.79 27.90
C ASP A 120 -9.20 -18.05 28.76
N THR A 121 -10.30 -18.79 28.57
CA THR A 121 -10.54 -20.09 29.17
C THR A 121 -10.33 -21.21 28.16
N TRP A 122 -10.09 -22.44 28.63
CA TRP A 122 -9.82 -23.58 27.76
C TRP A 122 -11.04 -24.03 26.94
N ASP A 123 -12.22 -23.84 27.48
CA ASP A 123 -13.51 -24.27 26.92
C ASP A 123 -14.18 -23.23 26.03
N GLN A 124 -13.63 -22.02 25.93
CA GLN A 124 -14.21 -21.02 25.04
C GLN A 124 -14.03 -21.42 23.57
N PRO A 125 -15.01 -21.10 22.70
CA PRO A 125 -15.06 -21.61 21.33
C PRO A 125 -13.99 -21.02 20.40
N LEU A 126 -13.43 -19.86 20.73
CA LEU A 126 -12.37 -19.17 19.95
C LEU A 126 -11.38 -18.49 20.89
N ARG A 127 -10.11 -18.68 20.62
CA ARG A 127 -8.96 -18.01 21.28
C ARG A 127 -8.10 -17.32 20.23
N GLY A 128 -6.83 -17.10 20.56
CA GLY A 128 -5.84 -16.54 19.64
C GLY A 128 -6.09 -15.09 19.26
N ASN A 129 -5.36 -14.66 18.25
CA ASN A 129 -5.48 -13.30 17.71
C ASN A 129 -6.90 -12.98 17.22
N PHE A 130 -7.64 -13.96 16.68
CA PHE A 130 -8.99 -13.75 16.18
C PHE A 130 -9.96 -13.36 17.30
N ASN A 131 -9.87 -14.03 18.45
CA ASN A 131 -10.67 -13.62 19.61
C ASN A 131 -10.25 -12.23 20.12
N GLN A 132 -8.97 -11.92 20.12
CA GLN A 132 -8.49 -10.59 20.53
C GLN A 132 -8.94 -9.49 19.57
N LEU A 133 -8.97 -9.75 18.25
CA LEU A 133 -9.53 -8.83 17.25
C LEU A 133 -11.04 -8.65 17.44
N ARG A 134 -11.79 -9.73 17.76
CA ARG A 134 -13.21 -9.65 18.14
C ARG A 134 -13.42 -8.71 19.33
N LYS A 135 -12.60 -8.85 20.38
CA LYS A 135 -12.63 -7.98 21.56
C LYS A 135 -12.31 -6.53 21.18
N LEU A 136 -11.32 -6.32 20.29
CA LEU A 136 -10.94 -4.98 19.82
C LEU A 136 -12.09 -4.32 19.02
N LYS A 137 -12.72 -5.06 18.10
CA LYS A 137 -13.88 -4.56 17.33
C LYS A 137 -15.06 -4.22 18.25
N LYS A 138 -15.27 -4.97 19.34
CA LYS A 138 -16.30 -4.65 20.33
C LYS A 138 -16.06 -3.30 21.02
N LYS A 139 -14.80 -2.94 21.27
CA LYS A 139 -14.41 -1.62 21.81
C LYS A 139 -14.46 -0.52 20.74
N HIS A 140 -14.15 -0.86 19.49
CA HIS A 140 -14.07 0.05 18.35
C HIS A 140 -15.01 -0.44 17.22
N PRO A 141 -16.35 -0.22 17.32
CA PRO A 141 -17.31 -0.82 16.40
C PRO A 141 -17.17 -0.40 14.94
N ASN A 142 -16.50 0.72 14.68
CA ASN A 142 -16.24 1.21 13.32
C ASN A 142 -14.97 0.60 12.69
N LEU A 143 -14.12 -0.06 13.51
CA LEU A 143 -12.90 -0.69 13.03
C LEU A 143 -13.24 -1.92 12.19
N LYS A 144 -12.68 -1.98 10.99
CA LYS A 144 -12.79 -3.11 10.07
C LYS A 144 -11.53 -3.96 10.10
N VAL A 145 -11.69 -5.27 9.91
CA VAL A 145 -10.55 -6.19 9.85
C VAL A 145 -10.64 -7.01 8.58
N LEU A 146 -9.58 -7.03 7.79
CA LEU A 146 -9.45 -7.87 6.63
C LEU A 146 -8.39 -8.94 6.88
N TRP A 147 -8.61 -10.15 6.34
CA TRP A 147 -7.57 -11.16 6.35
C TRP A 147 -6.75 -11.06 5.08
N SER A 148 -5.46 -10.76 5.23
CA SER A 148 -4.51 -10.65 4.12
C SER A 148 -3.86 -11.99 3.82
N PHE A 149 -3.78 -12.37 2.54
CA PHE A 149 -3.23 -13.65 2.07
C PHE A 149 -2.05 -13.42 1.15
N GLY A 150 -0.96 -14.13 1.40
CA GLY A 150 0.27 -14.07 0.62
C GLY A 150 1.41 -13.39 1.36
N GLY A 151 1.85 -12.24 0.88
CA GLY A 151 3.05 -11.56 1.34
C GLY A 151 4.32 -12.18 0.75
N TRP A 152 5.49 -11.65 1.13
CA TRP A 152 6.77 -11.99 0.54
C TRP A 152 7.08 -13.50 0.52
N THR A 153 6.80 -14.20 1.62
CA THR A 153 7.16 -15.63 1.76
C THR A 153 6.09 -16.60 1.30
N TRP A 154 4.83 -16.16 1.16
CA TRP A 154 3.69 -17.05 0.89
C TRP A 154 2.96 -16.75 -0.43
N SER A 155 3.60 -16.02 -1.33
CA SER A 155 3.06 -15.72 -2.67
C SER A 155 3.26 -16.84 -3.70
N GLY A 156 4.09 -17.85 -3.42
CA GLY A 156 4.39 -18.93 -4.38
C GLY A 156 3.15 -19.74 -4.82
N GLY A 157 2.13 -19.83 -3.98
CA GLY A 157 0.90 -20.56 -4.29
C GLY A 157 -0.05 -19.85 -5.26
N PHE A 158 0.15 -18.57 -5.51
CA PHE A 158 -0.72 -17.79 -6.42
C PHE A 158 -0.60 -18.23 -7.89
N THR A 159 0.57 -18.69 -8.33
CA THR A 159 0.74 -19.25 -9.68
C THR A 159 -0.22 -20.41 -9.94
N GLU A 160 -0.44 -21.26 -8.94
CA GLU A 160 -1.42 -22.34 -9.03
C GLU A 160 -2.85 -21.80 -8.89
N ALA A 161 -3.10 -20.85 -8.00
CA ALA A 161 -4.40 -20.19 -7.83
C ALA A 161 -4.88 -19.54 -9.14
N ALA A 162 -3.97 -18.93 -9.90
CA ALA A 162 -4.27 -18.29 -11.18
C ALA A 162 -4.79 -19.26 -12.25
N LYS A 163 -4.52 -20.56 -12.12
CA LYS A 163 -5.05 -21.57 -13.04
C LYS A 163 -6.52 -21.89 -12.79
N ASN A 164 -7.02 -21.70 -11.56
CA ASN A 164 -8.42 -21.88 -11.19
C ASN A 164 -8.86 -20.81 -10.18
N PRO A 165 -9.06 -19.56 -10.64
CA PRO A 165 -9.40 -18.44 -9.76
C PRO A 165 -10.70 -18.63 -8.97
N GLN A 166 -11.69 -19.37 -9.51
CA GLN A 166 -12.94 -19.63 -8.84
C GLN A 166 -12.76 -20.57 -7.63
N ALA A 167 -11.96 -21.63 -7.80
CA ALA A 167 -11.65 -22.53 -6.70
C ALA A 167 -10.82 -21.84 -5.61
N PHE A 168 -9.88 -20.97 -6.01
CA PHE A 168 -9.15 -20.11 -5.09
C PHE A 168 -10.11 -19.23 -4.29
N ALA A 169 -10.94 -18.44 -4.98
CA ALA A 169 -11.90 -17.52 -4.35
C ALA A 169 -12.86 -18.26 -3.39
N GLN A 170 -13.34 -19.46 -3.78
CA GLN A 170 -14.17 -20.29 -2.92
C GLN A 170 -13.43 -20.68 -1.64
N SER A 171 -12.19 -21.16 -1.75
CA SER A 171 -11.41 -21.57 -0.57
C SER A 171 -11.12 -20.40 0.39
N CYS A 172 -10.87 -19.20 -0.15
CA CYS A 172 -10.67 -18.00 0.67
C CYS A 172 -11.96 -17.60 1.39
N TYR A 173 -13.09 -17.65 0.69
CA TYR A 173 -14.40 -17.35 1.26
C TYR A 173 -14.75 -18.30 2.39
N ASP A 174 -14.59 -19.60 2.18
CA ASP A 174 -14.89 -20.64 3.18
C ASP A 174 -14.03 -20.47 4.44
N LEU A 175 -12.82 -19.95 4.28
CA LEU A 175 -11.91 -19.70 5.39
C LEU A 175 -12.26 -18.38 6.12
N VAL A 176 -12.44 -17.29 5.40
CA VAL A 176 -12.73 -15.95 5.97
C VAL A 176 -14.10 -15.94 6.64
N GLU A 177 -15.11 -16.53 5.99
CA GLU A 177 -16.51 -16.60 6.46
C GLU A 177 -16.80 -17.85 7.31
N ASN A 178 -15.77 -18.49 7.86
CA ASN A 178 -15.97 -19.62 8.75
C ASN A 178 -16.81 -19.21 9.97
N SER A 179 -17.86 -19.97 10.29
CA SER A 179 -18.83 -19.65 11.34
C SER A 179 -18.23 -19.41 12.73
N LYS A 180 -17.00 -19.89 12.99
CA LYS A 180 -16.30 -19.67 14.27
C LYS A 180 -15.78 -18.24 14.42
N TRP A 181 -15.51 -17.54 13.31
CA TRP A 181 -14.90 -16.20 13.31
C TRP A 181 -15.36 -15.27 12.19
N ALA A 182 -16.43 -15.58 11.47
CA ALA A 182 -16.98 -14.73 10.40
C ALA A 182 -17.31 -13.31 10.88
N ASP A 183 -17.59 -13.11 12.18
CA ASP A 183 -17.84 -11.81 12.80
C ASP A 183 -16.57 -10.98 13.02
N VAL A 184 -15.39 -11.57 12.85
CA VAL A 184 -14.09 -10.86 12.99
C VAL A 184 -13.74 -10.15 11.72
N PHE A 185 -13.89 -10.79 10.56
CA PHE A 185 -13.41 -10.27 9.29
C PHE A 185 -14.52 -9.56 8.51
N ASP A 186 -14.19 -8.43 7.92
CA ASP A 186 -15.05 -7.61 7.06
C ASP A 186 -14.67 -7.74 5.57
N GLY A 187 -13.77 -8.67 5.25
CA GLY A 187 -13.31 -8.92 3.90
C GLY A 187 -11.92 -9.52 3.82
N ILE A 188 -11.36 -9.43 2.63
CA ILE A 188 -10.09 -10.05 2.25
C ILE A 188 -9.14 -9.02 1.65
N ASP A 189 -7.86 -9.17 1.92
CA ASP A 189 -6.75 -8.48 1.26
C ASP A 189 -5.88 -9.49 0.52
N ILE A 190 -5.45 -9.17 -0.70
CA ILE A 190 -4.59 -10.03 -1.52
C ILE A 190 -3.21 -9.39 -1.66
N ASP A 191 -2.21 -10.09 -1.17
CA ASP A 191 -0.82 -9.65 -1.24
C ASP A 191 0.01 -10.62 -2.08
N TRP A 192 -0.13 -10.50 -3.41
CA TRP A 192 0.60 -11.32 -4.37
C TRP A 192 1.89 -10.65 -4.82
N GLU A 193 3.03 -11.20 -4.40
CA GLU A 193 4.35 -10.66 -4.67
C GLU A 193 5.18 -11.59 -5.59
N TYR A 194 5.09 -11.52 -6.94
CA TYR A 194 4.29 -10.57 -7.72
C TYR A 194 3.62 -11.29 -8.91
N PRO A 195 2.42 -10.89 -9.34
CA PRO A 195 1.79 -11.48 -10.50
C PRO A 195 2.59 -11.18 -11.77
N ASN A 196 2.85 -12.23 -12.55
CA ASN A 196 3.62 -12.19 -13.80
C ASN A 196 5.00 -11.51 -13.67
N ALA A 197 5.62 -11.60 -12.50
CA ALA A 197 6.92 -11.03 -12.19
C ALA A 197 7.64 -11.84 -11.09
N CYS A 198 8.89 -11.49 -10.83
CA CYS A 198 9.67 -12.14 -9.78
C CYS A 198 9.57 -11.37 -8.45
N GLY A 199 9.24 -12.08 -7.38
CA GLY A 199 9.48 -11.76 -5.99
C GLY A 199 10.52 -12.74 -5.42
N LEU A 200 10.20 -13.39 -4.31
CA LEU A 200 10.98 -14.51 -3.79
C LEU A 200 10.92 -15.72 -4.76
N SER A 201 9.80 -15.91 -5.43
CA SER A 201 9.63 -16.79 -6.57
C SER A 201 9.13 -16.01 -7.79
N CYS A 202 9.36 -16.54 -9.00
CA CYS A 202 8.87 -15.91 -10.22
C CYS A 202 7.53 -16.52 -10.64
N ASP A 203 6.58 -15.66 -10.99
CA ASP A 203 5.31 -16.03 -11.58
C ASP A 203 5.31 -15.75 -13.09
N THR A 204 4.74 -16.66 -13.86
CA THR A 204 4.61 -16.59 -15.32
C THR A 204 3.18 -16.80 -15.79
N SER A 205 2.18 -16.53 -14.94
CA SER A 205 0.75 -16.75 -15.28
C SER A 205 0.24 -15.82 -16.37
N GLY A 206 0.99 -14.77 -16.72
CA GLY A 206 0.62 -13.79 -17.73
C GLY A 206 -0.14 -12.59 -17.15
N ARG A 207 -0.15 -11.51 -17.92
CA ARG A 207 -0.65 -10.19 -17.50
C ARG A 207 -2.10 -10.20 -17.01
N ALA A 208 -2.97 -11.02 -17.62
CA ALA A 208 -4.39 -11.08 -17.28
C ALA A 208 -4.70 -11.87 -16.00
N ALA A 209 -3.77 -12.68 -15.51
CA ALA A 209 -4.00 -13.60 -14.40
C ALA A 209 -4.46 -12.88 -13.12
N TYR A 210 -3.83 -11.77 -12.80
CA TYR A 210 -4.19 -10.95 -11.64
C TYR A 210 -5.64 -10.42 -11.71
N LYS A 211 -6.03 -9.82 -12.86
CA LYS A 211 -7.39 -9.34 -13.07
C LYS A 211 -8.42 -10.47 -12.94
N ASN A 212 -8.13 -11.63 -13.53
CA ASN A 212 -9.04 -12.78 -13.48
C ASN A 212 -9.21 -13.30 -12.04
N LEU A 213 -8.12 -13.33 -11.26
CA LEU A 213 -8.14 -13.72 -9.86
C LEU A 213 -8.98 -12.75 -9.03
N MET A 214 -8.75 -11.43 -9.17
CA MET A 214 -9.50 -10.41 -8.42
C MET A 214 -10.99 -10.38 -8.81
N SER A 215 -11.31 -10.62 -10.09
CA SER A 215 -12.69 -10.78 -10.55
C SER A 215 -13.40 -11.95 -9.86
N ALA A 216 -12.73 -13.10 -9.75
CA ALA A 216 -13.28 -14.29 -9.09
C ALA A 216 -13.46 -14.05 -7.57
N VAL A 217 -12.48 -13.38 -6.92
CA VAL A 217 -12.57 -13.03 -5.50
C VAL A 217 -13.77 -12.10 -5.26
N ARG A 218 -13.91 -11.03 -6.05
CA ARG A 218 -15.05 -10.11 -5.93
C ARG A 218 -16.39 -10.80 -6.18
N ALA A 219 -16.46 -11.64 -7.20
CA ALA A 219 -17.68 -12.38 -7.50
C ALA A 219 -18.11 -13.30 -6.35
N LYS A 220 -17.13 -13.92 -5.65
CA LYS A 220 -17.40 -14.79 -4.52
C LYS A 220 -17.75 -14.05 -3.24
N PHE A 221 -16.99 -12.98 -2.90
CA PHE A 221 -17.20 -12.21 -1.67
C PHE A 221 -18.40 -11.25 -1.76
N GLY A 222 -18.88 -10.94 -2.98
CA GLY A 222 -20.01 -10.03 -3.19
C GLY A 222 -19.66 -8.58 -2.90
N SER A 223 -20.67 -7.72 -2.83
CA SER A 223 -20.52 -6.27 -2.61
C SER A 223 -20.46 -5.87 -1.15
N ASN A 224 -20.83 -6.74 -0.22
CA ASN A 224 -20.90 -6.43 1.21
C ASN A 224 -19.55 -6.63 1.92
N ASN A 225 -18.66 -7.42 1.34
CA ASN A 225 -17.32 -7.66 1.86
C ASN A 225 -16.30 -6.77 1.15
N LEU A 226 -15.32 -6.28 1.91
CA LEU A 226 -14.20 -5.55 1.37
C LEU A 226 -13.25 -6.51 0.63
N VAL A 227 -12.79 -6.08 -0.52
CA VAL A 227 -11.75 -6.75 -1.31
C VAL A 227 -10.67 -5.74 -1.61
N THR A 228 -9.48 -5.93 -1.07
CA THR A 228 -8.34 -5.03 -1.24
C THR A 228 -7.12 -5.80 -1.73
N ALA A 229 -6.08 -5.09 -2.11
CA ALA A 229 -4.84 -5.74 -2.46
C ALA A 229 -3.62 -4.84 -2.25
N ALA A 230 -2.53 -5.42 -1.73
CA ALA A 230 -1.21 -4.84 -1.83
C ALA A 230 -0.66 -5.05 -3.24
N ILE A 231 -0.02 -4.03 -3.79
CA ILE A 231 0.52 -4.03 -5.16
C ILE A 231 1.93 -3.44 -5.20
N PRO A 232 2.76 -3.81 -6.21
CA PRO A 232 4.10 -3.28 -6.32
C PRO A 232 4.13 -1.77 -6.58
N ALA A 233 5.27 -1.16 -6.24
CA ALA A 233 5.53 0.26 -6.45
C ALA A 233 6.58 0.54 -7.55
N ASP A 234 7.05 -0.45 -8.27
CA ASP A 234 8.02 -0.31 -9.37
C ASP A 234 7.37 0.38 -10.58
N ALA A 235 7.54 1.69 -10.67
CA ALA A 235 6.98 2.54 -11.72
C ALA A 235 7.84 2.61 -12.99
N SER A 236 9.00 1.94 -13.03
CA SER A 236 9.85 1.92 -14.22
C SER A 236 9.13 1.32 -15.44
N SER A 237 9.56 1.72 -16.62
CA SER A 237 9.02 1.14 -17.87
C SER A 237 9.33 -0.35 -17.92
N GLY A 238 8.30 -1.18 -18.11
CA GLY A 238 8.43 -2.64 -18.04
C GLY A 238 8.62 -3.18 -16.62
N GLY A 239 8.49 -2.34 -15.60
CA GLY A 239 8.55 -2.74 -14.19
C GLY A 239 7.34 -3.54 -13.72
N LYS A 240 7.31 -3.84 -12.43
CA LYS A 240 6.29 -4.75 -11.86
C LYS A 240 4.85 -4.22 -11.99
N ILE A 241 4.65 -2.89 -12.02
CA ILE A 241 3.32 -2.31 -12.28
C ILE A 241 2.84 -2.64 -13.70
N ASP A 242 3.74 -2.70 -14.69
CA ASP A 242 3.38 -3.04 -16.07
C ASP A 242 3.15 -4.54 -16.29
N ALA A 243 3.68 -5.38 -15.39
CA ALA A 243 3.64 -6.83 -15.52
C ALA A 243 2.22 -7.42 -15.42
N ALA A 244 1.30 -6.77 -14.69
CA ALA A 244 -0.07 -7.25 -14.48
C ALA A 244 -1.12 -6.19 -14.82
N ASP A 245 -2.37 -6.61 -15.01
CA ASP A 245 -3.48 -5.71 -15.34
C ASP A 245 -4.14 -5.14 -14.09
N TYR A 246 -3.42 -4.30 -13.35
CA TYR A 246 -3.95 -3.62 -12.16
C TYR A 246 -5.08 -2.65 -12.49
N ALA A 247 -4.99 -1.95 -13.63
CA ALA A 247 -6.04 -1.04 -14.08
C ALA A 247 -7.35 -1.77 -14.37
N GLY A 248 -7.28 -2.87 -15.12
CA GLY A 248 -8.45 -3.69 -15.40
C GLY A 248 -9.03 -4.38 -14.15
N ALA A 249 -8.19 -4.67 -13.14
CA ALA A 249 -8.61 -5.25 -11.87
C ALA A 249 -9.21 -4.22 -10.90
N ALA A 250 -8.98 -2.92 -11.08
CA ALA A 250 -9.42 -1.86 -10.16
C ALA A 250 -10.94 -1.82 -9.93
N GLN A 251 -11.75 -2.30 -10.89
CA GLN A 251 -13.20 -2.42 -10.73
C GLN A 251 -13.62 -3.47 -9.72
N TYR A 252 -12.76 -4.44 -9.41
CA TYR A 252 -13.04 -5.56 -8.51
C TYR A 252 -12.53 -5.33 -7.09
N VAL A 253 -11.72 -4.30 -6.85
CA VAL A 253 -11.21 -3.97 -5.53
C VAL A 253 -11.86 -2.69 -4.99
N ASP A 254 -11.95 -2.58 -3.67
CA ASP A 254 -12.36 -1.36 -2.99
C ASP A 254 -11.22 -0.33 -3.02
N TRP A 255 -9.98 -0.77 -2.79
CA TRP A 255 -8.77 0.02 -2.94
C TRP A 255 -7.52 -0.85 -3.09
N TYR A 256 -6.45 -0.22 -3.52
CA TYR A 256 -5.09 -0.75 -3.57
C TYR A 256 -4.20 -0.15 -2.47
N ASN A 257 -3.28 -0.97 -2.00
CA ASN A 257 -2.17 -0.61 -1.11
C ASN A 257 -0.84 -0.66 -1.90
N PRO A 258 -0.47 0.36 -2.72
CA PRO A 258 0.83 0.40 -3.38
C PRO A 258 1.95 0.44 -2.35
N MET A 259 2.84 -0.56 -2.35
CA MET A 259 3.92 -0.73 -1.39
C MET A 259 5.06 0.26 -1.66
N THR A 260 4.80 1.55 -1.41
CA THR A 260 5.72 2.68 -1.64
C THR A 260 6.81 2.75 -0.58
N TYR A 261 7.40 1.61 -0.29
CA TYR A 261 8.56 1.38 0.55
C TYR A 261 9.40 0.23 -0.05
N ASP A 262 10.54 -0.07 0.54
CA ASP A 262 11.48 -1.07 0.02
C ASP A 262 11.96 -0.81 -1.41
N PHE A 263 12.05 0.47 -1.80
CA PHE A 263 12.64 0.84 -3.08
C PHE A 263 14.13 0.53 -3.14
N PHE A 264 14.85 0.68 -2.02
CA PHE A 264 16.27 0.44 -1.87
C PHE A 264 16.56 -0.23 -0.52
N GLY A 265 17.54 -1.12 -0.49
CA GLY A 265 17.92 -1.83 0.72
C GLY A 265 19.24 -2.61 0.55
N ALA A 266 19.71 -3.22 1.64
CA ALA A 266 21.00 -3.90 1.68
C ALA A 266 21.02 -5.29 1.02
N TRP A 267 19.99 -5.66 0.26
CA TRP A 267 20.10 -6.68 -0.79
C TRP A 267 21.14 -6.25 -1.84
N ASP A 268 21.30 -4.94 -2.07
CA ASP A 268 22.44 -4.34 -2.75
C ASP A 268 23.53 -4.06 -1.70
N ALA A 269 24.22 -5.12 -1.26
CA ALA A 269 25.12 -5.10 -0.09
C ALA A 269 26.25 -4.07 -0.18
N LYS A 270 26.67 -3.72 -1.39
CA LYS A 270 27.73 -2.73 -1.65
C LYS A 270 27.20 -1.29 -1.75
N GLY A 271 25.91 -1.09 -1.62
CA GLY A 271 25.26 0.18 -1.90
C GLY A 271 24.99 0.37 -3.41
N PRO A 272 24.71 1.59 -3.87
CA PRO A 272 24.78 2.85 -3.10
C PRO A 272 23.67 2.93 -2.02
N THR A 273 23.98 3.60 -0.91
CA THR A 273 22.98 3.89 0.11
C THR A 273 21.90 4.80 -0.46
N ALA A 274 20.64 4.45 -0.24
CA ALA A 274 19.50 5.21 -0.71
C ALA A 274 18.29 5.01 0.21
N PRO A 275 17.42 6.02 0.39
CA PRO A 275 16.22 5.84 1.23
C PRO A 275 15.28 4.80 0.67
N HIS A 276 14.76 3.94 1.53
CA HIS A 276 13.85 2.87 1.09
C HIS A 276 12.43 3.35 0.75
N SER A 277 12.03 4.54 1.20
CA SER A 277 10.68 5.06 0.99
C SER A 277 10.67 6.56 0.66
N PRO A 278 11.40 7.02 -0.39
CA PRO A 278 11.39 8.44 -0.75
C PRO A 278 10.03 8.83 -1.31
N LEU A 279 9.53 10.00 -0.90
CA LEU A 279 8.30 10.57 -1.44
C LEU A 279 8.49 11.06 -2.88
N SER A 280 9.60 11.76 -3.12
CA SER A 280 9.93 12.36 -4.42
C SER A 280 11.32 11.96 -4.90
N SER A 281 11.58 12.18 -6.18
CA SER A 281 12.93 12.08 -6.73
C SER A 281 13.89 13.08 -6.07
N TYR A 282 15.17 12.76 -6.13
CA TYR A 282 16.26 13.61 -5.63
C TYR A 282 17.52 13.40 -6.48
N THR A 283 18.44 14.38 -6.45
CA THR A 283 19.71 14.28 -7.19
C THR A 283 20.53 13.08 -6.70
N GLY A 284 20.88 12.18 -7.60
CA GLY A 284 21.65 10.97 -7.27
C GLY A 284 20.80 9.77 -6.84
N ILE A 285 19.46 9.82 -6.99
CA ILE A 285 18.61 8.63 -6.80
C ILE A 285 19.07 7.51 -7.73
N PRO A 286 19.32 6.29 -7.25
CA PRO A 286 19.90 5.22 -8.08
C PRO A 286 18.99 4.76 -9.22
N LYS A 287 17.67 4.89 -9.06
CA LYS A 287 16.66 4.54 -10.06
C LYS A 287 15.59 5.61 -10.07
N ALA A 288 15.45 6.30 -11.21
CA ALA A 288 14.69 7.55 -11.32
C ALA A 288 13.22 7.43 -10.89
N GLU A 289 12.58 6.29 -11.14
CA GLU A 289 11.17 6.04 -10.87
C GLU A 289 10.91 5.38 -9.49
N TYR A 290 11.96 5.15 -8.67
CA TYR A 290 11.83 4.48 -7.38
C TYR A 290 11.53 5.48 -6.26
N HIS A 291 10.32 6.06 -6.33
CA HIS A 291 9.77 6.94 -5.30
C HIS A 291 8.23 6.98 -5.37
N SER A 292 7.60 7.36 -4.28
CA SER A 292 6.13 7.30 -4.14
C SER A 292 5.37 8.12 -5.19
N GLN A 293 5.87 9.31 -5.55
CA GLN A 293 5.21 10.17 -6.55
C GLN A 293 5.19 9.51 -7.92
N ALA A 294 6.28 8.84 -8.33
CA ALA A 294 6.31 8.12 -9.62
C ALA A 294 5.32 6.95 -9.63
N THR A 295 5.26 6.19 -8.53
CA THR A 295 4.30 5.09 -8.37
C THR A 295 2.87 5.58 -8.50
N ILE A 296 2.48 6.59 -7.74
CA ILE A 296 1.12 7.15 -7.75
C ILE A 296 0.79 7.75 -9.13
N ALA A 297 1.70 8.51 -9.72
CA ALA A 297 1.51 9.08 -11.05
C ALA A 297 1.29 8.00 -12.12
N LYS A 298 2.08 6.92 -12.07
CA LYS A 298 1.93 5.78 -13.00
C LYS A 298 0.57 5.09 -12.83
N LEU A 299 0.18 4.76 -11.61
CA LEU A 299 -1.10 4.09 -11.35
C LEU A 299 -2.30 4.95 -11.77
N LYS A 300 -2.27 6.26 -11.49
CA LYS A 300 -3.27 7.22 -11.97
C LYS A 300 -3.27 7.33 -13.49
N GLY A 301 -2.09 7.36 -14.12
CA GLY A 301 -1.92 7.39 -15.57
C GLY A 301 -2.48 6.15 -16.26
N LEU A 302 -2.54 5.01 -15.59
CA LEU A 302 -3.21 3.79 -16.06
C LEU A 302 -4.74 3.84 -15.90
N GLY A 303 -5.29 4.90 -15.30
CA GLY A 303 -6.74 5.10 -15.13
C GLY A 303 -7.28 4.58 -13.79
N ILE A 304 -6.44 4.25 -12.82
CA ILE A 304 -6.90 3.88 -11.49
C ILE A 304 -7.32 5.14 -10.72
N PRO A 305 -8.57 5.22 -10.21
CA PRO A 305 -9.05 6.36 -9.45
C PRO A 305 -8.20 6.66 -8.22
N SER A 306 -7.96 7.95 -7.94
CA SER A 306 -7.10 8.37 -6.82
C SER A 306 -7.64 7.90 -5.46
N ASP A 307 -8.95 7.88 -5.28
CA ASP A 307 -9.64 7.44 -4.05
C ASP A 307 -9.52 5.92 -3.80
N LYS A 308 -9.08 5.17 -4.82
CA LYS A 308 -8.74 3.74 -4.70
C LYS A 308 -7.25 3.48 -4.46
N LEU A 309 -6.43 4.51 -4.31
CA LEU A 309 -5.00 4.38 -4.02
C LEU A 309 -4.70 4.87 -2.60
N LEU A 310 -4.05 4.05 -1.80
CA LEU A 310 -3.55 4.41 -0.47
C LEU A 310 -2.03 4.62 -0.53
N LEU A 311 -1.53 5.64 0.17
CA LEU A 311 -0.09 5.87 0.24
C LEU A 311 0.55 4.93 1.26
N GLY A 312 1.54 4.13 0.85
CA GLY A 312 2.25 3.19 1.73
C GLY A 312 3.38 3.86 2.52
N ILE A 313 3.49 3.47 3.79
CA ILE A 313 4.53 3.94 4.72
C ILE A 313 5.15 2.74 5.43
N GLY A 314 6.48 2.71 5.54
CA GLY A 314 7.18 1.75 6.39
C GLY A 314 7.32 2.27 7.82
N PHE A 315 6.88 1.51 8.82
CA PHE A 315 7.13 1.79 10.24
C PHE A 315 8.46 1.18 10.69
N TYR A 316 9.39 1.06 9.79
CA TYR A 316 10.72 0.48 9.92
C TYR A 316 11.70 1.21 9.00
N GLY A 317 12.96 0.89 9.13
CA GLY A 317 14.01 1.40 8.25
C GLY A 317 14.84 0.29 7.61
N ARG A 318 15.50 0.66 6.52
CA ARG A 318 16.51 -0.16 5.82
C ARG A 318 17.89 0.43 6.05
N GLY A 319 18.90 -0.43 6.23
CA GLY A 319 20.23 0.04 6.58
C GLY A 319 21.39 -0.79 6.11
N TRP A 320 22.51 -0.11 5.91
CA TRP A 320 23.82 -0.65 5.51
C TRP A 320 24.86 -0.36 6.58
N THR A 321 25.93 -1.15 6.58
CA THR A 321 27.13 -0.94 7.39
C THR A 321 28.36 -0.73 6.54
N GLY A 322 29.45 -0.24 7.15
CA GLY A 322 30.69 0.09 6.43
C GLY A 322 30.59 1.35 5.58
N VAL A 323 29.62 2.22 5.88
CA VAL A 323 29.35 3.47 5.15
C VAL A 323 30.14 4.61 5.81
N THR A 324 30.91 5.34 5.02
CA THR A 324 31.67 6.52 5.47
C THR A 324 31.02 7.83 5.06
N GLN A 325 30.17 7.81 4.03
CA GLN A 325 29.48 8.98 3.51
C GLN A 325 28.16 9.21 4.24
N LYS A 326 27.94 10.42 4.75
CA LYS A 326 26.68 10.77 5.43
C LYS A 326 25.50 10.88 4.47
N ALA A 327 25.67 11.59 3.35
CA ALA A 327 24.61 11.75 2.36
C ALA A 327 24.32 10.41 1.63
N PRO A 328 23.10 10.21 1.06
CA PRO A 328 22.84 9.09 0.19
C PRO A 328 23.84 8.95 -0.96
N GLY A 329 23.99 7.76 -1.51
CA GLY A 329 24.91 7.44 -2.60
C GLY A 329 26.25 6.85 -2.14
N GLY A 330 26.43 6.64 -0.83
CA GLY A 330 27.66 6.03 -0.28
C GLY A 330 27.77 4.55 -0.58
N THR A 331 29.02 4.06 -0.68
CA THR A 331 29.32 2.63 -0.74
C THR A 331 29.17 2.01 0.65
N ALA A 332 28.94 0.69 0.68
CA ALA A 332 28.74 -0.08 1.90
C ALA A 332 29.51 -1.40 1.85
N THR A 333 29.57 -2.11 2.97
CA THR A 333 30.18 -3.45 3.06
C THR A 333 29.14 -4.56 3.26
N GLY A 334 27.91 -4.23 3.64
CA GLY A 334 26.84 -5.20 3.88
C GLY A 334 25.63 -4.57 4.58
N PRO A 335 24.65 -5.40 4.94
CA PRO A 335 23.51 -4.97 5.74
C PRO A 335 23.94 -4.58 7.16
N ALA A 336 23.33 -3.52 7.71
CA ALA A 336 23.50 -3.15 9.11
C ALA A 336 22.81 -4.17 10.04
N GLN A 337 23.30 -4.29 11.27
CA GLN A 337 22.70 -5.18 12.26
C GLN A 337 21.35 -4.61 12.73
N GLY A 338 20.27 -5.34 12.45
CA GLY A 338 18.94 -5.09 12.98
C GLY A 338 18.60 -5.95 14.20
N THR A 339 17.48 -5.66 14.83
CA THR A 339 17.02 -6.38 16.04
C THR A 339 16.57 -7.81 15.69
N TYR A 340 15.82 -7.97 14.60
CA TYR A 340 15.26 -9.26 14.19
C TYR A 340 15.87 -9.78 12.89
N GLU A 341 16.29 -8.89 12.00
CA GLU A 341 16.83 -9.21 10.69
C GLU A 341 17.92 -8.22 10.30
N GLN A 342 18.94 -8.68 9.59
CA GLN A 342 19.98 -7.79 9.06
C GLN A 342 19.43 -6.88 7.98
N GLY A 343 19.84 -5.61 8.01
CA GLY A 343 19.44 -4.61 7.04
C GLY A 343 18.05 -4.00 7.27
N ILE A 344 17.35 -4.41 8.34
CA ILE A 344 16.04 -3.88 8.71
C ILE A 344 15.94 -3.70 10.23
N ASP A 345 15.30 -2.62 10.68
CA ASP A 345 15.00 -2.42 12.09
C ASP A 345 13.74 -1.56 12.26
N ASP A 346 13.04 -1.76 13.37
CA ASP A 346 11.81 -1.02 13.68
C ASP A 346 12.09 0.47 13.92
N TYR A 347 11.13 1.34 13.56
CA TYR A 347 11.22 2.78 13.86
C TYR A 347 11.49 3.03 15.35
N LYS A 348 10.74 2.36 16.25
CA LYS A 348 10.89 2.52 17.71
C LYS A 348 12.31 2.24 18.21
N VAL A 349 13.07 1.41 17.50
CA VAL A 349 14.49 1.12 17.78
C VAL A 349 15.38 2.18 17.15
N LEU A 350 15.19 2.46 15.87
CA LEU A 350 16.04 3.36 15.10
C LEU A 350 16.02 4.79 15.63
N LYS A 351 14.88 5.28 16.11
CA LYS A 351 14.77 6.64 16.66
C LYS A 351 15.75 6.92 17.81
N THR A 352 16.19 5.88 18.52
CA THR A 352 17.16 5.97 19.63
C THR A 352 18.52 5.41 19.25
N LYS A 353 18.56 4.27 18.56
CA LYS A 353 19.80 3.59 18.15
C LYS A 353 20.60 4.40 17.12
N CYS A 354 19.91 5.04 16.19
CA CYS A 354 20.51 5.86 15.13
C CYS A 354 19.54 6.98 14.73
N PRO A 355 19.45 8.05 15.53
CA PRO A 355 18.51 9.15 15.27
C PRO A 355 18.73 9.81 13.93
N ALA A 356 17.63 10.14 13.23
CA ALA A 356 17.67 10.80 11.94
C ALA A 356 18.47 12.11 11.99
N ASN A 357 19.41 12.27 11.07
CA ASN A 357 20.29 13.43 10.99
C ASN A 357 20.41 14.02 9.58
N GLY A 358 19.49 13.66 8.69
CA GLY A 358 19.32 14.22 7.37
C GLY A 358 17.97 13.87 6.76
N THR A 359 17.58 14.58 5.71
CA THR A 359 16.38 14.34 4.91
C THR A 359 16.72 14.44 3.42
N VAL A 360 16.05 13.63 2.61
CA VAL A 360 16.18 13.64 1.15
C VAL A 360 14.91 13.06 0.52
N GLY A 361 14.44 13.63 -0.58
CA GLY A 361 13.26 13.11 -1.27
C GLY A 361 12.02 12.99 -0.38
N GLY A 362 11.85 13.81 0.65
CA GLY A 362 10.71 13.80 1.57
C GLY A 362 10.71 12.66 2.59
N THR A 363 11.85 12.00 2.80
CA THR A 363 12.05 10.98 3.85
C THR A 363 13.31 11.26 4.66
N ALA A 364 13.47 10.62 5.82
CA ALA A 364 14.64 10.82 6.67
C ALA A 364 15.70 9.75 6.44
N TYR A 365 16.94 10.10 6.78
CA TYR A 365 18.04 9.17 6.89
C TYR A 365 18.93 9.49 8.10
N ALA A 366 19.73 8.52 8.50
CA ALA A 366 20.65 8.62 9.62
C ALA A 366 21.99 7.98 9.27
N HIS A 367 23.08 8.61 9.69
CA HIS A 367 24.42 8.05 9.62
C HIS A 367 25.04 8.06 11.02
N CYS A 368 25.29 6.90 11.57
CA CYS A 368 25.76 6.68 12.95
C CYS A 368 26.97 5.75 12.94
N GLY A 369 28.15 6.28 13.24
CA GLY A 369 29.38 5.53 13.08
C GLY A 369 29.58 5.12 11.61
N THR A 370 29.55 3.82 11.33
CA THR A 370 29.59 3.29 9.96
C THR A 370 28.25 2.75 9.46
N ASN A 371 27.18 2.89 10.24
CA ASN A 371 25.84 2.46 9.84
C ASN A 371 25.08 3.62 9.19
N TRP A 372 24.41 3.32 8.09
CA TRP A 372 23.51 4.23 7.38
C TRP A 372 22.12 3.62 7.32
N TRP A 373 21.12 4.36 7.77
CA TRP A 373 19.72 3.93 7.81
C TRP A 373 18.81 4.95 7.13
N SER A 374 17.72 4.49 6.52
CA SER A 374 16.61 5.35 6.12
C SER A 374 15.32 4.87 6.76
N TYR A 375 14.50 5.81 7.22
CA TYR A 375 13.19 5.56 7.82
C TYR A 375 12.38 6.85 7.86
N ASP A 376 11.05 6.72 7.99
CA ASP A 376 10.19 7.88 8.18
C ASP A 376 10.15 8.30 9.65
N THR A 377 9.99 9.60 9.86
CA THR A 377 9.75 10.23 11.16
C THR A 377 8.36 10.87 11.17
N PRO A 378 7.82 11.30 12.32
CA PRO A 378 6.57 12.06 12.33
C PRO A 378 6.55 13.26 11.37
N ALA A 379 7.67 13.96 11.25
CA ALA A 379 7.79 15.11 10.34
C ALA A 379 7.72 14.71 8.85
N THR A 380 8.39 13.63 8.46
CA THR A 380 8.33 13.14 7.07
C THR A 380 6.98 12.52 6.74
N ILE A 381 6.34 11.84 7.70
CA ILE A 381 4.96 11.36 7.55
C ILE A 381 4.00 12.53 7.32
N ALA A 382 4.11 13.62 8.08
CA ALA A 382 3.28 14.81 7.85
C ALA A 382 3.42 15.34 6.41
N GLY A 383 4.65 15.36 5.86
CA GLY A 383 4.89 15.69 4.46
C GLY A 383 4.21 14.73 3.48
N LYS A 384 4.27 13.42 3.76
CA LYS A 384 3.59 12.38 2.97
C LYS A 384 2.06 12.52 3.05
N MET A 385 1.51 12.89 4.21
CA MET A 385 0.07 13.14 4.37
C MET A 385 -0.38 14.37 3.58
N ASN A 386 0.40 15.44 3.55
CA ASN A 386 0.15 16.59 2.70
C ASN A 386 0.08 16.17 1.22
N TYR A 387 1.05 15.37 0.75
CA TYR A 387 1.02 14.84 -0.61
C TYR A 387 -0.21 13.97 -0.87
N LYS A 388 -0.53 13.04 0.03
CA LYS A 388 -1.74 12.21 -0.05
C LYS A 388 -3.00 13.06 -0.26
N ASN A 389 -3.16 14.12 0.55
CA ASN A 389 -4.29 15.03 0.45
C ASN A 389 -4.31 15.80 -0.88
N GLN A 390 -3.17 16.35 -1.31
CA GLN A 390 -3.03 17.06 -2.59
C GLN A 390 -3.37 16.18 -3.79
N GLN A 391 -3.06 14.88 -3.73
CA GLN A 391 -3.35 13.93 -4.80
C GLN A 391 -4.76 13.35 -4.75
N GLY A 392 -5.54 13.65 -3.70
CA GLY A 392 -6.89 13.11 -3.51
C GLY A 392 -6.88 11.58 -3.29
N LEU A 393 -5.83 11.04 -2.65
CA LEU A 393 -5.74 9.60 -2.41
C LEU A 393 -6.76 9.15 -1.36
N GLY A 394 -7.22 7.91 -1.48
CA GLY A 394 -8.23 7.32 -0.60
C GLY A 394 -7.81 7.13 0.85
N GLY A 395 -6.53 7.30 1.14
CA GLY A 395 -5.99 7.15 2.49
C GLY A 395 -4.51 6.79 2.50
N THR A 396 -4.11 6.16 3.59
CA THR A 396 -2.76 5.62 3.77
C THR A 396 -2.81 4.24 4.40
N PHE A 397 -1.77 3.45 4.15
CA PHE A 397 -1.56 2.21 4.86
C PHE A 397 -0.10 2.10 5.30
N PHE A 398 0.19 1.21 6.22
CA PHE A 398 1.55 1.04 6.69
C PHE A 398 1.89 -0.41 7.07
N TRP A 399 3.12 -0.79 6.79
CA TRP A 399 3.80 -1.98 7.26
C TRP A 399 4.74 -1.60 8.38
N GLU A 400 4.65 -2.02 9.59
CA GLU A 400 3.56 -2.71 10.23
C GLU A 400 3.41 -2.17 11.68
N LEU A 401 2.31 -2.47 12.33
CA LEU A 401 1.90 -1.90 13.63
C LEU A 401 2.96 -2.02 14.72
N SER A 402 3.68 -3.15 14.81
CA SER A 402 4.65 -3.37 15.88
C SER A 402 5.93 -2.54 15.74
N GLY A 403 6.18 -1.94 14.58
CA GLY A 403 7.33 -1.05 14.33
C GLY A 403 7.23 0.31 15.00
N ASP A 404 6.02 0.75 15.37
CA ASP A 404 5.79 2.04 16.05
C ASP A 404 6.17 1.98 17.54
N THR A 405 6.24 3.14 18.15
CA THR A 405 6.46 3.28 19.61
C THR A 405 5.24 2.81 20.40
N THR A 406 5.46 2.49 21.67
CA THR A 406 4.38 2.03 22.56
C THR A 406 3.24 3.04 22.77
N ASN A 407 3.47 4.30 22.43
CA ASN A 407 2.48 5.38 22.47
C ASN A 407 2.00 5.84 21.08
N GLY A 408 2.34 5.11 20.00
CA GLY A 408 1.83 5.37 18.65
C GLY A 408 2.32 6.67 18.02
N GLU A 409 3.62 6.91 18.02
CA GLU A 409 4.20 8.19 17.57
C GLU A 409 4.03 8.40 16.06
N LEU A 410 4.27 7.35 15.24
CA LEU A 410 4.11 7.44 13.80
C LEU A 410 2.64 7.48 13.38
N ILE A 411 1.80 6.62 13.96
CA ILE A 411 0.38 6.60 13.60
C ILE A 411 -0.33 7.91 13.98
N LYS A 412 0.10 8.60 15.03
CA LYS A 412 -0.42 9.92 15.40
C LYS A 412 -0.08 11.01 14.39
N ALA A 413 0.99 10.83 13.60
CA ALA A 413 1.35 11.74 12.50
C ALA A 413 0.54 11.46 11.23
N ILE A 414 -0.21 10.37 11.18
CA ILE A 414 -1.14 10.04 10.10
C ILE A 414 -2.48 10.72 10.41
N ASN A 415 -2.87 11.68 9.58
CA ASN A 415 -4.11 12.46 9.69
C ASN A 415 -4.98 12.28 8.45
#